data_5c0ba1c70f6c03a32e7a19707027b307
#
_entry.id   5c0ba1c70f6c03a32e7a19707027b307
#
_cell.length_a   1.000
_cell.length_b   1.000
_cell.length_c   1.000
_cell.angle_alpha   90.00
_cell.angle_beta   90.00
_cell.angle_gamma   90.00
#
_symmetry.space_group_name_H-M   'P 1'
#
loop_
_entity.id
_entity.type
_entity.pdbx_description
1 polymer ?
#
loop_
_entity_poly.entity_id
_entity_poly.type
_entity_poly.pdbx_seq_one_letter_code
_entity_poly.pdbx_strand_id
1 'polypeptide(L)'
;ICSTIEELNQIFGSKYVQSNTIKGFEQFNNKDKFVVIGTPCQIDSVRRYIKKRKIEENFVLIDFFCHGVPSMKLWNKFSASQRNKIGNFNSVTWRNKVDGWHKSYRLDIIADSGEYHHTGLKFDDFFNLYFSNAALSPACFDKCKYKQDQSSADIRIGDMWGADYSKNKEGVNSVICFTEKGNKAVKEIDCTIKRHTFEEVLSGQMNFLPIRDNFFYRLNPLIIADSENWNEITTRFRKMFLKKRIMRKVKSIIKIFSKK
;
A
#
# COMPACT_ATOMS: atom_id res chain seq x y z
N ILE A 1 3.12 -19.73 -2.36
CA ILE A 1 4.02 -20.01 -1.22
C ILE A 1 5.44 -20.03 -1.77
N CYS A 2 6.38 -19.47 -1.03
CA CYS A 2 7.79 -19.49 -1.35
C CYS A 2 8.49 -20.38 -0.34
N SER A 3 9.37 -21.27 -0.81
CA SER A 3 10.16 -22.18 -0.02
C SER A 3 11.66 -21.90 -0.13
N THR A 4 12.06 -21.07 -1.09
CA THR A 4 13.45 -20.66 -1.33
C THR A 4 13.59 -19.14 -1.41
N ILE A 5 14.83 -18.64 -1.28
CA ILE A 5 15.15 -17.21 -1.41
C ILE A 5 14.88 -16.74 -2.86
N GLU A 6 15.15 -17.57 -3.86
CA GLU A 6 14.93 -17.28 -5.26
C GLU A 6 13.44 -17.06 -5.56
N GLU A 7 12.57 -17.90 -5.02
CA GLU A 7 11.12 -17.74 -5.13
C GLU A 7 10.62 -16.47 -4.40
N LEU A 8 11.20 -16.16 -3.23
CA LEU A 8 10.89 -14.95 -2.50
C LEU A 8 11.26 -13.70 -3.29
N ASN A 9 12.40 -13.69 -3.96
CA ASN A 9 12.85 -12.57 -4.80
C ASN A 9 11.90 -12.27 -5.96
N GLN A 10 11.20 -13.28 -6.50
CA GLN A 10 10.22 -13.09 -7.57
C GLN A 10 8.96 -12.34 -7.11
N ILE A 11 8.62 -12.44 -5.83
CA ILE A 11 7.44 -11.77 -5.25
C ILE A 11 7.79 -10.53 -4.44
N PHE A 12 9.05 -10.14 -4.41
CA PHE A 12 9.53 -8.97 -3.69
C PHE A 12 8.90 -7.66 -4.21
N GLY A 13 8.79 -6.67 -3.31
CA GLY A 13 8.34 -5.32 -3.63
C GLY A 13 6.84 -5.05 -3.40
N SER A 14 6.46 -3.78 -3.52
CA SER A 14 5.09 -3.32 -3.31
C SER A 14 4.13 -3.83 -4.38
N LYS A 15 2.88 -4.07 -3.99
CA LYS A 15 1.79 -4.48 -4.89
C LYS A 15 0.59 -3.55 -4.68
N TYR A 16 0.06 -3.01 -5.78
CA TYR A 16 -1.09 -2.09 -5.76
C TYR A 16 -2.31 -2.67 -6.48
N VAL A 17 -2.40 -3.98 -6.51
CA VAL A 17 -3.54 -4.73 -7.03
C VAL A 17 -3.99 -5.76 -6.02
N GLN A 18 -5.27 -6.12 -6.08
CA GLN A 18 -5.82 -7.12 -5.19
C GLN A 18 -5.35 -8.52 -5.59
N SER A 19 -4.83 -9.28 -4.62
CA SER A 19 -4.44 -10.68 -4.81
C SER A 19 -5.61 -11.64 -4.54
N ASN A 20 -5.59 -12.79 -5.19
CA ASN A 20 -6.42 -13.93 -4.84
C ASN A 20 -5.65 -14.84 -3.87
N THR A 21 -6.18 -15.03 -2.66
CA THR A 21 -5.51 -15.76 -1.58
C THR A 21 -5.98 -17.20 -1.41
N ILE A 22 -6.99 -17.67 -2.17
CA ILE A 22 -7.61 -18.99 -2.00
C ILE A 22 -6.56 -20.11 -2.04
N LYS A 23 -5.72 -20.12 -3.06
CA LYS A 23 -4.67 -21.13 -3.22
C LYS A 23 -3.65 -21.16 -2.07
N GLY A 24 -3.45 -20.04 -1.38
CA GLY A 24 -2.61 -19.98 -0.19
C GLY A 24 -3.23 -20.73 0.99
N PHE A 25 -4.53 -20.56 1.21
CA PHE A 25 -5.24 -21.26 2.29
C PHE A 25 -5.27 -22.78 2.10
N GLU A 26 -5.34 -23.26 0.86
CA GLU A 26 -5.35 -24.69 0.54
C GLU A 26 -4.05 -25.40 0.95
N GLN A 27 -2.94 -24.69 1.03
CA GLN A 27 -1.63 -25.23 1.38
C GLN A 27 -1.34 -25.25 2.89
N PHE A 28 -2.18 -24.60 3.71
CA PHE A 28 -1.99 -24.57 5.14
C PHE A 28 -2.27 -25.93 5.79
N ASN A 29 -1.31 -26.40 6.57
CA ASN A 29 -1.36 -27.71 7.23
C ASN A 29 -0.80 -27.63 8.66
N ASN A 30 -0.80 -28.73 9.38
CA ASN A 30 -0.33 -28.83 10.76
C ASN A 30 1.09 -29.38 10.91
N LYS A 31 1.82 -29.57 9.81
CA LYS A 31 3.18 -30.15 9.81
C LYS A 31 4.23 -29.07 9.59
N ASP A 32 3.98 -28.18 8.65
CA ASP A 32 4.95 -27.17 8.23
C ASP A 32 4.81 -25.89 9.06
N LYS A 33 5.89 -25.11 9.14
CA LYS A 33 5.92 -23.77 9.72
C LYS A 33 5.71 -22.74 8.63
N PHE A 34 4.88 -21.74 8.91
CA PHE A 34 4.52 -20.71 7.95
C PHE A 34 4.77 -19.31 8.49
N VAL A 35 5.39 -18.46 7.68
CA VAL A 35 5.33 -17.01 7.83
C VAL A 35 4.34 -16.49 6.79
N VAL A 36 3.26 -15.84 7.22
CA VAL A 36 2.24 -15.30 6.32
C VAL A 36 2.27 -13.79 6.38
N ILE A 37 2.53 -13.17 5.24
CA ILE A 37 2.56 -11.71 5.08
C ILE A 37 1.38 -11.27 4.22
N GLY A 38 0.59 -10.31 4.70
CA GLY A 38 -0.58 -9.83 3.96
C GLY A 38 -1.12 -8.50 4.46
N THR A 39 -2.16 -7.99 3.78
CA THR A 39 -2.90 -6.85 4.31
C THR A 39 -3.57 -7.22 5.64
N PRO A 40 -3.82 -6.25 6.55
CA PRO A 40 -4.39 -6.56 7.86
C PRO A 40 -5.70 -7.35 7.81
N CYS A 41 -6.57 -7.10 6.83
CA CYS A 41 -7.81 -7.84 6.65
C CYS A 41 -7.59 -9.27 6.13
N GLN A 42 -6.56 -9.50 5.30
CA GLN A 42 -6.16 -10.85 4.88
C GLN A 42 -5.61 -11.63 6.08
N ILE A 43 -4.76 -11.00 6.87
CA ILE A 43 -4.20 -11.61 8.08
C ILE A 43 -5.28 -11.95 9.12
N ASP A 44 -6.30 -11.10 9.30
CA ASP A 44 -7.45 -11.45 10.15
C ASP A 44 -8.19 -12.70 9.62
N SER A 45 -8.34 -12.82 8.32
CA SER A 45 -8.95 -14.00 7.71
C SER A 45 -8.11 -15.27 7.95
N VAL A 46 -6.77 -15.16 7.81
CA VAL A 46 -5.84 -16.26 8.11
C VAL A 46 -5.92 -16.62 9.59
N ARG A 47 -5.88 -15.63 10.50
CA ARG A 47 -5.99 -15.86 11.96
C ARG A 47 -7.23 -16.65 12.31
N ARG A 48 -8.37 -16.28 11.77
CA ARG A 48 -9.62 -17.00 12.00
C ARG A 48 -9.60 -18.43 11.45
N TYR A 49 -9.04 -18.61 10.27
CA TYR A 49 -8.94 -19.91 9.62
C TYR A 49 -8.06 -20.87 10.42
N ILE A 50 -6.82 -20.48 10.77
CA ILE A 50 -5.87 -21.32 11.51
C ILE A 50 -6.38 -21.61 12.93
N LYS A 51 -7.04 -20.65 13.59
CA LYS A 51 -7.69 -20.84 14.88
C LYS A 51 -8.79 -21.91 14.83
N LYS A 52 -9.67 -21.83 13.81
CA LYS A 52 -10.70 -22.85 13.61
C LYS A 52 -10.12 -24.24 13.37
N ARG A 53 -8.96 -24.33 12.75
CA ARG A 53 -8.25 -25.58 12.50
C ARG A 53 -7.33 -26.03 13.64
N LYS A 54 -7.15 -25.22 14.68
CA LYS A 54 -6.24 -25.46 15.82
C LYS A 54 -4.80 -25.71 15.40
N ILE A 55 -4.28 -24.89 14.48
CA ILE A 55 -2.93 -24.97 13.91
C ILE A 55 -2.12 -23.68 14.10
N GLU A 56 -2.54 -22.77 14.99
CA GLU A 56 -1.94 -21.44 15.16
C GLU A 56 -0.45 -21.49 15.53
N GLU A 57 -0.03 -22.56 16.22
CA GLU A 57 1.37 -22.69 16.66
C GLU A 57 2.36 -22.78 15.50
N ASN A 58 1.89 -23.18 14.33
CA ASN A 58 2.72 -23.29 13.14
C ASN A 58 2.86 -21.98 12.35
N PHE A 59 2.23 -20.90 12.79
CA PHE A 59 2.12 -19.67 12.00
C PHE A 59 2.71 -18.47 12.73
N VAL A 60 3.50 -17.67 12.02
CA VAL A 60 3.79 -16.28 12.36
C VAL A 60 3.06 -15.40 11.35
N LEU A 61 2.21 -14.51 11.83
CA LEU A 61 1.38 -13.65 11.00
C LEU A 61 1.92 -12.23 11.00
N ILE A 62 2.19 -11.69 9.81
CA ILE A 62 2.74 -10.36 9.63
C ILE A 62 1.77 -9.53 8.78
N ASP A 63 1.34 -8.39 9.28
CA ASP A 63 0.66 -7.40 8.46
C ASP A 63 1.55 -6.15 8.25
N PHE A 64 1.04 -5.21 7.49
CA PHE A 64 1.73 -3.95 7.24
C PHE A 64 0.77 -2.77 7.30
N PHE A 65 1.34 -1.57 7.42
CA PHE A 65 0.55 -0.34 7.36
C PHE A 65 -0.11 -0.21 6.00
N CYS A 66 -1.40 -0.50 5.94
CA CYS A 66 -2.15 -0.60 4.70
C CYS A 66 -2.93 0.69 4.40
N HIS A 67 -2.61 1.35 3.29
CA HIS A 67 -3.39 2.49 2.79
C HIS A 67 -4.81 2.08 2.40
N GLY A 68 -4.97 0.92 1.81
CA GLY A 68 -6.18 0.36 1.23
C GLY A 68 -5.90 -0.23 -0.14
N VAL A 69 -6.85 -0.97 -0.67
CA VAL A 69 -6.74 -1.63 -1.96
C VAL A 69 -7.55 -0.87 -3.01
N PRO A 70 -6.96 -0.49 -4.14
CA PRO A 70 -7.71 0.16 -5.21
C PRO A 70 -8.57 -0.87 -5.94
N SER A 71 -9.64 -0.38 -6.58
CA SER A 71 -10.42 -1.20 -7.50
C SER A 71 -9.54 -1.74 -8.63
N MET A 72 -9.69 -3.01 -8.98
CA MET A 72 -9.06 -3.60 -10.17
C MET A 72 -9.43 -2.88 -11.47
N LYS A 73 -10.60 -2.22 -11.52
CA LYS A 73 -11.00 -1.38 -12.65
C LYS A 73 -10.02 -0.24 -12.91
N LEU A 74 -9.44 0.36 -11.84
CA LEU A 74 -8.39 1.37 -12.00
C LEU A 74 -7.18 0.81 -12.75
N TRP A 75 -6.68 -0.35 -12.28
CA TRP A 75 -5.53 -1.00 -12.91
C TRP A 75 -5.84 -1.41 -14.36
N ASN A 76 -6.99 -2.00 -14.61
CA ASN A 76 -7.39 -2.44 -15.94
C ASN A 76 -7.46 -1.28 -16.94
N LYS A 77 -8.05 -0.15 -16.56
CA LYS A 77 -8.14 1.05 -17.41
C LYS A 77 -6.77 1.68 -17.66
N PHE A 78 -5.93 1.79 -16.61
CA PHE A 78 -4.56 2.26 -16.74
C PHE A 78 -3.76 1.34 -17.68
N SER A 79 -3.75 0.04 -17.41
CA SER A 79 -2.97 -0.92 -18.20
C SER A 79 -3.41 -0.99 -19.67
N ALA A 80 -4.73 -0.94 -19.93
CA ALA A 80 -5.24 -0.86 -21.29
C ALA A 80 -4.73 0.41 -22.00
N SER A 81 -4.80 1.56 -21.34
CA SER A 81 -4.28 2.83 -21.90
C SER A 81 -2.78 2.78 -22.18
N GLN A 82 -1.98 2.12 -21.34
CA GLN A 82 -0.54 1.99 -21.56
C GLN A 82 -0.22 0.95 -22.64
N ARG A 83 -0.92 -0.20 -22.68
CA ARG A 83 -0.72 -1.20 -23.74
C ARG A 83 -0.92 -0.66 -25.15
N ASN A 84 -1.84 0.28 -25.31
CA ASN A 84 -2.05 0.96 -26.60
C ASN A 84 -0.83 1.81 -27.03
N LYS A 85 0.11 2.12 -26.12
CA LYS A 85 1.29 2.94 -26.39
C LYS A 85 2.57 2.13 -26.49
N ILE A 86 2.75 1.14 -25.63
CA ILE A 86 4.01 0.42 -25.44
C ILE A 86 3.90 -1.11 -25.67
N GLY A 87 2.72 -1.63 -26.00
CA GLY A 87 2.52 -3.07 -26.20
C GLY A 87 2.18 -3.82 -24.89
N ASN A 88 2.27 -5.15 -24.92
CA ASN A 88 1.96 -5.99 -23.76
C ASN A 88 3.02 -5.84 -22.67
N PHE A 89 2.60 -5.99 -21.42
CA PHE A 89 3.49 -5.89 -20.27
C PHE A 89 4.16 -7.23 -20.00
N ASN A 90 5.48 -7.24 -19.94
CA ASN A 90 6.30 -8.37 -19.52
C ASN A 90 6.52 -8.36 -18.02
N SER A 91 6.74 -7.16 -17.43
CA SER A 91 6.84 -7.00 -15.99
C SER A 91 6.38 -5.62 -15.53
N VAL A 92 6.02 -5.54 -14.24
CA VAL A 92 5.62 -4.29 -13.59
C VAL A 92 6.26 -4.21 -12.21
N THR A 93 7.05 -3.17 -11.97
CA THR A 93 7.67 -2.88 -10.67
C THR A 93 7.11 -1.59 -10.10
N TRP A 94 6.24 -1.71 -9.10
CA TRP A 94 5.75 -0.55 -8.35
C TRP A 94 6.73 -0.13 -7.28
N ARG A 95 6.86 1.18 -7.09
CA ARG A 95 7.70 1.73 -6.05
C ARG A 95 9.15 1.29 -6.16
N ASN A 96 9.69 1.30 -7.39
CA ASN A 96 11.11 1.05 -7.60
C ASN A 96 11.95 2.02 -6.77
N LYS A 97 12.93 1.48 -6.05
CA LYS A 97 13.76 2.22 -5.08
C LYS A 97 15.13 2.61 -5.64
N VAL A 98 15.33 2.58 -6.95
CA VAL A 98 16.61 2.91 -7.59
C VAL A 98 17.13 4.31 -7.22
N ASP A 99 16.21 5.27 -6.98
CA ASP A 99 16.52 6.63 -6.55
C ASP A 99 16.53 6.80 -5.02
N GLY A 100 16.50 5.69 -4.28
CA GLY A 100 16.38 5.62 -2.83
C GLY A 100 14.95 5.45 -2.35
N TRP A 101 14.77 4.88 -1.16
CA TRP A 101 13.47 4.48 -0.63
C TRP A 101 12.50 5.66 -0.41
N HIS A 102 13.00 6.85 -0.05
CA HIS A 102 12.18 8.07 0.09
C HIS A 102 11.60 8.57 -1.23
N LYS A 103 12.21 8.23 -2.36
CA LYS A 103 11.79 8.66 -3.70
C LYS A 103 11.09 7.54 -4.48
N SER A 104 10.68 6.51 -3.81
CA SER A 104 10.14 5.27 -4.39
C SER A 104 8.70 5.40 -4.94
N TYR A 105 8.42 6.47 -5.69
CA TYR A 105 7.15 6.64 -6.41
C TYR A 105 7.24 6.26 -7.89
N ARG A 106 8.36 5.67 -8.26
CA ARG A 106 8.62 5.21 -9.61
C ARG A 106 7.82 3.94 -9.91
N LEU A 107 7.17 3.93 -11.06
CA LEU A 107 6.55 2.77 -11.67
C LEU A 107 7.36 2.41 -12.91
N ASP A 108 7.90 1.21 -12.96
CA ASP A 108 8.60 0.70 -14.12
C ASP A 108 7.76 -0.40 -14.77
N ILE A 109 7.57 -0.27 -16.07
CA ILE A 109 6.91 -1.29 -16.90
C ILE A 109 7.88 -1.68 -18.00
N ILE A 110 8.17 -2.96 -18.12
CA ILE A 110 8.88 -3.53 -19.26
C ILE A 110 7.83 -4.15 -20.19
N ALA A 111 7.83 -3.72 -21.42
CA ALA A 111 6.84 -4.14 -22.42
C ALA A 111 7.50 -4.49 -23.76
N ASP A 112 6.72 -5.00 -24.72
CA ASP A 112 7.19 -5.48 -26.02
C ASP A 112 7.93 -4.39 -26.84
N SER A 113 7.52 -3.12 -26.69
CA SER A 113 8.09 -1.99 -27.43
C SER A 113 9.10 -1.15 -26.64
N GLY A 114 9.39 -1.51 -25.40
CA GLY A 114 10.34 -0.79 -24.55
C GLY A 114 9.94 -0.68 -23.09
N GLU A 115 10.60 0.23 -22.38
CA GLU A 115 10.39 0.48 -20.96
C GLU A 115 9.57 1.75 -20.76
N TYR A 116 8.61 1.67 -19.82
CA TYR A 116 7.90 2.83 -19.29
C TYR A 116 8.44 3.17 -17.91
N HIS A 117 9.06 4.32 -17.78
CA HIS A 117 9.57 4.82 -16.50
C HIS A 117 8.81 6.06 -16.07
N HIS A 118 8.40 6.08 -14.83
CA HIS A 118 7.83 7.29 -14.27
C HIS A 118 8.54 7.66 -12.97
N THR A 119 9.42 8.65 -13.05
CA THR A 119 10.22 9.14 -11.92
C THR A 119 9.74 10.49 -11.43
N GLY A 120 9.91 10.74 -10.13
CA GLY A 120 9.80 12.03 -9.50
C GLY A 120 8.50 12.29 -8.77
N LEU A 121 8.43 13.50 -8.17
CA LEU A 121 7.29 13.96 -7.37
C LEU A 121 6.01 14.21 -8.18
N LYS A 122 6.12 14.16 -9.49
CA LYS A 122 4.96 14.13 -10.37
C LYS A 122 4.60 12.67 -10.58
N PHE A 123 3.82 12.15 -9.67
CA PHE A 123 3.23 10.83 -9.81
C PHE A 123 2.61 10.65 -11.19
N ASP A 124 2.65 9.42 -11.69
CA ASP A 124 1.74 9.08 -12.76
C ASP A 124 0.27 9.16 -12.28
N ASP A 125 -0.64 9.19 -13.21
CA ASP A 125 -2.05 9.33 -12.88
C ASP A 125 -2.60 8.11 -12.12
N PHE A 126 -1.98 6.92 -12.23
CA PHE A 126 -2.35 5.75 -11.44
C PHE A 126 -2.09 5.98 -9.95
N PHE A 127 -0.86 6.38 -9.59
CA PHE A 127 -0.52 6.68 -8.21
C PHE A 127 -1.27 7.90 -7.67
N ASN A 128 -1.47 8.93 -8.49
CA ASN A 128 -2.27 10.09 -8.12
C ASN A 128 -3.70 9.70 -7.72
N LEU A 129 -4.37 8.88 -8.51
CA LEU A 129 -5.72 8.38 -8.23
C LEU A 129 -5.75 7.45 -7.02
N TYR A 130 -4.73 6.61 -6.86
CA TYR A 130 -4.61 5.73 -5.70
C TYR A 130 -4.40 6.52 -4.39
N PHE A 131 -3.35 7.34 -4.31
CA PHE A 131 -3.01 8.08 -3.09
C PHE A 131 -4.01 9.19 -2.73
N SER A 132 -4.79 9.67 -3.71
CA SER A 132 -5.90 10.58 -3.44
C SER A 132 -7.14 9.91 -2.84
N ASN A 133 -7.13 8.60 -2.67
CA ASN A 133 -8.25 7.74 -2.27
C ASN A 133 -9.36 7.59 -3.34
N ALA A 134 -9.21 8.17 -4.52
CA ALA A 134 -10.25 8.17 -5.56
C ALA A 134 -10.70 6.76 -5.98
N ALA A 135 -9.77 5.80 -5.94
CA ALA A 135 -9.98 4.45 -6.44
C ALA A 135 -10.14 3.39 -5.35
N LEU A 136 -10.16 3.76 -4.06
CA LEU A 136 -10.23 2.77 -2.99
C LEU A 136 -11.57 2.02 -2.99
N SER A 137 -11.51 0.74 -2.64
CA SER A 137 -12.70 -0.03 -2.30
C SER A 137 -13.46 0.67 -1.16
N PRO A 138 -14.82 0.68 -1.18
CA PRO A 138 -15.62 1.25 -0.10
C PRO A 138 -15.25 0.69 1.28
N ALA A 139 -14.97 -0.61 1.38
CA ALA A 139 -14.54 -1.25 2.62
C ALA A 139 -13.20 -0.71 3.14
N CYS A 140 -12.31 -0.25 2.26
CA CYS A 140 -11.03 0.37 2.63
C CYS A 140 -11.18 1.87 2.90
N PHE A 141 -12.15 2.54 2.26
CA PHE A 141 -12.30 3.97 2.34
C PHE A 141 -12.83 4.43 3.71
N ASP A 142 -13.95 3.91 4.15
CA ASP A 142 -14.66 4.38 5.35
C ASP A 142 -14.91 3.30 6.41
N LYS A 143 -14.83 2.01 6.06
CA LYS A 143 -15.23 0.89 6.93
C LYS A 143 -14.05 0.02 7.41
N CYS A 144 -12.82 0.40 7.12
CA CYS A 144 -11.67 -0.37 7.53
C CYS A 144 -11.41 -0.27 9.03
N LYS A 145 -11.51 -1.41 9.74
CA LYS A 145 -11.28 -1.51 11.18
C LYS A 145 -9.84 -1.82 11.58
N TYR A 146 -8.94 -2.06 10.60
CA TYR A 146 -7.57 -2.48 10.86
C TYR A 146 -6.56 -1.33 10.73
N LYS A 147 -6.94 -0.14 11.17
CA LYS A 147 -6.06 1.04 11.16
C LYS A 147 -5.37 1.20 12.51
N GLN A 148 -4.26 1.95 12.51
CA GLN A 148 -3.47 2.27 13.71
C GLN A 148 -2.99 1.01 14.45
N ASP A 149 -3.45 0.81 15.67
CA ASP A 149 -3.13 -0.28 16.57
C ASP A 149 -3.99 -1.54 16.38
N GLN A 150 -5.01 -1.45 15.51
CA GLN A 150 -5.92 -2.57 15.30
C GLN A 150 -5.32 -3.60 14.35
N SER A 151 -4.92 -4.74 14.88
CA SER A 151 -4.33 -5.84 14.12
C SER A 151 -4.70 -7.21 14.70
N SER A 152 -4.80 -8.19 13.82
CA SER A 152 -4.85 -9.62 14.16
C SER A 152 -3.54 -10.34 13.86
N ALA A 153 -2.49 -9.60 13.47
CA ALA A 153 -1.16 -10.14 13.22
C ALA A 153 -0.37 -10.36 14.51
N ASP A 154 0.72 -11.09 14.43
CA ASP A 154 1.73 -11.16 15.48
C ASP A 154 2.66 -9.93 15.39
N ILE A 155 2.93 -9.49 14.17
CA ILE A 155 3.84 -8.39 13.86
C ILE A 155 3.21 -7.49 12.79
N ARG A 156 3.35 -6.17 12.96
CA ARG A 156 3.11 -5.17 11.90
C ARG A 156 4.42 -4.56 11.45
N ILE A 157 4.64 -4.49 10.15
CA ILE A 157 5.81 -3.84 9.55
C ILE A 157 5.41 -2.62 8.71
N GLY A 158 6.36 -1.77 8.44
CA GLY A 158 6.21 -0.65 7.50
C GLY A 158 7.46 0.17 7.37
N ASP A 159 7.47 1.08 6.41
CA ASP A 159 8.57 2.04 6.30
C ASP A 159 8.54 3.00 7.50
N MET A 160 9.70 3.22 8.14
CA MET A 160 9.82 4.21 9.22
C MET A 160 10.00 5.60 8.63
N TRP A 161 8.89 6.19 8.18
CA TRP A 161 8.88 7.56 7.67
C TRP A 161 9.15 8.55 8.80
N GLY A 162 9.91 9.61 8.51
CA GLY A 162 10.19 10.66 9.48
C GLY A 162 11.48 11.40 9.15
N ALA A 163 11.72 12.51 9.86
CA ALA A 163 12.90 13.36 9.67
C ALA A 163 14.19 12.64 10.02
N ASP A 164 14.18 11.82 11.07
CA ASP A 164 15.36 11.13 11.61
C ASP A 164 16.05 10.22 10.61
N TYR A 165 15.26 9.61 9.72
CA TYR A 165 15.75 8.68 8.71
C TYR A 165 15.74 9.24 7.28
N SER A 166 15.46 10.53 7.12
CA SER A 166 15.34 11.19 5.80
C SER A 166 16.61 11.13 4.95
N LYS A 167 17.77 10.98 5.57
CA LYS A 167 19.07 10.86 4.88
C LYS A 167 19.46 9.41 4.58
N ASN A 168 18.78 8.43 5.17
CA ASN A 168 19.05 7.02 4.91
C ASN A 168 18.52 6.65 3.52
N LYS A 169 19.36 6.11 2.64
CA LYS A 169 18.98 5.74 1.26
C LYS A 169 18.53 4.28 1.15
N GLU A 170 18.95 3.42 2.06
CA GLU A 170 18.64 1.98 2.04
C GLU A 170 17.23 1.69 2.55
N GLY A 171 16.77 2.46 3.53
CA GLY A 171 15.47 2.33 4.16
C GLY A 171 15.57 1.83 5.59
N VAL A 172 14.57 2.18 6.39
CA VAL A 172 14.40 1.72 7.77
C VAL A 172 12.97 1.20 7.92
N ASN A 173 12.83 -0.01 8.44
CA ASN A 173 11.54 -0.60 8.74
C ASN A 173 11.13 -0.28 10.18
N SER A 174 9.87 0.07 10.37
CA SER A 174 9.22 0.01 11.68
C SER A 174 8.63 -1.37 11.92
N VAL A 175 8.72 -1.83 13.16
CA VAL A 175 8.20 -3.13 13.60
C VAL A 175 7.38 -2.93 14.87
N ILE A 176 6.14 -3.40 14.90
CA ILE A 176 5.26 -3.40 16.06
C ILE A 176 4.88 -4.85 16.36
N CYS A 177 5.18 -5.32 17.56
CA CYS A 177 4.80 -6.66 18.02
C CYS A 177 3.49 -6.58 18.81
N PHE A 178 2.49 -7.36 18.41
CA PHE A 178 1.19 -7.45 19.09
C PHE A 178 1.06 -8.69 19.98
N THR A 179 1.94 -9.69 19.80
CA THR A 179 1.92 -10.93 20.56
C THR A 179 3.31 -11.30 21.05
N GLU A 180 3.39 -12.15 22.10
CA GLU A 180 4.67 -12.70 22.56
C GLU A 180 5.36 -13.54 21.48
N LYS A 181 4.61 -14.24 20.63
CA LYS A 181 5.15 -14.96 19.46
C LYS A 181 5.85 -14.00 18.50
N GLY A 182 5.24 -12.88 18.19
CA GLY A 182 5.83 -11.84 17.35
C GLY A 182 7.08 -11.24 17.97
N ASN A 183 7.05 -10.95 19.27
CA ASN A 183 8.20 -10.42 20.00
C ASN A 183 9.37 -11.38 20.02
N LYS A 184 9.12 -12.68 20.21
CA LYS A 184 10.14 -13.73 20.14
C LYS A 184 10.74 -13.82 18.73
N ALA A 185 9.90 -13.86 17.70
CA ALA A 185 10.37 -13.93 16.31
C ALA A 185 11.27 -12.74 15.93
N VAL A 186 10.94 -11.52 16.36
CA VAL A 186 11.78 -10.33 16.09
C VAL A 186 13.11 -10.39 16.81
N LYS A 187 13.17 -10.92 18.03
CA LYS A 187 14.42 -11.06 18.78
C LYS A 187 15.40 -12.08 18.18
N GLU A 188 14.90 -13.02 17.40
CA GLU A 188 15.72 -14.06 16.73
C GLU A 188 16.32 -13.57 15.40
N ILE A 189 15.93 -12.38 14.92
CA ILE A 189 16.46 -11.82 13.66
C ILE A 189 17.78 -11.08 13.95
N ASP A 190 18.82 -11.39 13.17
CA ASP A 190 20.08 -10.65 13.19
C ASP A 190 19.91 -9.30 12.51
N CYS A 191 19.59 -8.27 13.31
CA CYS A 191 19.40 -6.90 12.82
C CYS A 191 19.63 -5.87 13.93
N THR A 192 19.92 -4.63 13.55
CA THR A 192 19.99 -3.49 14.48
C THR A 192 18.59 -2.99 14.80
N ILE A 193 18.22 -3.00 16.07
CA ILE A 193 16.92 -2.52 16.57
C ILE A 193 17.11 -1.25 17.39
N LYS A 194 16.38 -0.19 17.03
CA LYS A 194 16.22 1.04 17.82
C LYS A 194 14.79 1.16 18.30
N ARG A 195 14.59 1.43 19.58
CA ARG A 195 13.25 1.63 20.14
C ARG A 195 12.69 3.01 19.78
N HIS A 196 11.41 3.02 19.46
CA HIS A 196 10.60 4.20 19.20
C HIS A 196 9.27 4.10 19.92
N THR A 197 8.63 5.24 20.19
CA THR A 197 7.25 5.25 20.67
C THR A 197 6.30 4.91 19.54
N PHE A 198 5.11 4.44 19.89
CA PHE A 198 4.07 4.13 18.89
C PHE A 198 3.65 5.38 18.11
N GLU A 199 3.58 6.54 18.79
CA GLU A 199 3.26 7.84 18.21
C GLU A 199 4.31 8.28 17.18
N GLU A 200 5.60 8.06 17.45
CA GLU A 200 6.68 8.34 16.49
C GLU A 200 6.52 7.50 15.22
N VAL A 201 6.26 6.21 15.38
CA VAL A 201 6.00 5.31 14.24
C VAL A 201 4.79 5.76 13.44
N LEU A 202 3.68 6.09 14.11
CA LEU A 202 2.45 6.52 13.44
C LEU A 202 2.57 7.87 12.77
N SER A 203 3.36 8.80 13.30
CA SER A 203 3.48 10.16 12.77
C SER A 203 3.93 10.21 11.31
N GLY A 204 4.73 9.23 10.89
CA GLY A 204 5.18 9.06 9.52
C GLY A 204 4.21 8.30 8.61
N GLN A 205 3.21 7.64 9.15
CA GLN A 205 2.29 6.81 8.36
C GLN A 205 1.14 7.64 7.78
N MET A 206 1.16 7.84 6.48
CA MET A 206 0.09 8.59 5.79
C MET A 206 -1.25 7.84 5.86
N ASN A 207 -2.33 8.60 6.04
CA ASN A 207 -3.72 8.11 5.95
C ASN A 207 -4.17 7.10 7.01
N PHE A 208 -3.61 7.17 8.21
CA PHE A 208 -4.06 6.39 9.37
C PHE A 208 -5.28 6.96 10.08
N LEU A 209 -5.67 8.18 9.77
CA LEU A 209 -6.85 8.80 10.35
C LEU A 209 -8.12 8.07 9.90
N PRO A 210 -9.08 7.83 10.80
CA PRO A 210 -10.33 7.15 10.49
C PRO A 210 -11.20 7.96 9.51
N ILE A 211 -11.04 9.28 9.46
CA ILE A 211 -11.81 10.16 8.58
C ILE A 211 -10.96 10.47 7.34
N ARG A 212 -11.42 10.04 6.18
CA ARG A 212 -10.81 10.34 4.89
C ARG A 212 -11.52 11.48 4.17
N ASP A 213 -10.73 12.34 3.54
CA ASP A 213 -11.28 13.38 2.66
C ASP A 213 -11.95 12.74 1.44
N ASN A 214 -13.25 12.94 1.31
CA ASN A 214 -14.07 12.39 0.23
C ASN A 214 -13.97 13.19 -1.08
N PHE A 215 -13.20 14.26 -1.13
CA PHE A 215 -13.18 15.15 -2.29
C PHE A 215 -12.86 14.42 -3.60
N PHE A 216 -11.77 13.64 -3.61
CA PHE A 216 -11.41 12.85 -4.79
C PHE A 216 -12.19 11.53 -4.88
N TYR A 217 -12.68 11.00 -3.76
CA TYR A 217 -13.48 9.78 -3.75
C TYR A 217 -14.77 9.89 -4.57
N ARG A 218 -15.22 11.11 -4.84
CA ARG A 218 -16.34 11.38 -5.77
C ARG A 218 -16.09 10.88 -7.19
N LEU A 219 -14.84 10.59 -7.57
CA LEU A 219 -14.50 9.94 -8.85
C LEU A 219 -14.69 8.42 -8.82
N ASN A 220 -14.87 7.81 -7.65
CA ASN A 220 -14.96 6.35 -7.52
C ASN A 220 -16.02 5.72 -8.42
N PRO A 221 -17.26 6.25 -8.52
CA PRO A 221 -18.26 5.71 -9.45
C PRO A 221 -17.80 5.66 -10.91
N LEU A 222 -17.05 6.68 -11.36
CA LEU A 222 -16.51 6.72 -12.73
C LEU A 222 -15.38 5.71 -12.94
N ILE A 223 -14.56 5.52 -11.92
CA ILE A 223 -13.45 4.55 -11.98
C ILE A 223 -13.99 3.12 -12.08
N ILE A 224 -15.06 2.80 -11.35
CA ILE A 224 -15.64 1.45 -11.32
C ILE A 224 -16.61 1.18 -12.47
N ALA A 225 -17.12 2.21 -13.16
CA ALA A 225 -18.00 2.05 -14.33
C ALA A 225 -17.27 1.36 -15.48
N ASP A 226 -17.98 0.57 -16.28
CA ASP A 226 -17.40 -0.12 -17.42
C ASP A 226 -17.20 0.81 -18.63
N SER A 227 -18.03 1.81 -18.78
CA SER A 227 -18.08 2.74 -19.93
C SER A 227 -16.96 3.80 -19.94
N GLU A 228 -16.42 4.17 -18.75
CA GLU A 228 -15.46 5.27 -18.65
C GLU A 228 -14.06 4.86 -19.08
N ASN A 229 -13.42 5.70 -19.89
CA ASN A 229 -12.06 5.48 -20.34
C ASN A 229 -11.04 6.19 -19.42
N TRP A 230 -9.77 5.77 -19.53
CA TRP A 230 -8.67 6.33 -18.76
C TRP A 230 -8.50 7.84 -18.90
N ASN A 231 -8.60 8.34 -20.14
CA ASN A 231 -8.40 9.77 -20.45
C ASN A 231 -9.47 10.65 -19.81
N GLU A 232 -10.71 10.20 -19.77
CA GLU A 232 -11.80 10.93 -19.14
C GLU A 232 -11.61 11.02 -17.63
N ILE A 233 -11.31 9.89 -16.98
CA ILE A 233 -11.05 9.84 -15.53
C ILE A 233 -9.89 10.78 -15.15
N THR A 234 -8.78 10.69 -15.86
CA THR A 234 -7.59 11.51 -15.56
C THR A 234 -7.83 12.99 -15.83
N THR A 235 -8.57 13.33 -16.87
CA THR A 235 -8.98 14.72 -17.16
C THR A 235 -9.83 15.30 -16.03
N ARG A 236 -10.85 14.56 -15.57
CA ARG A 236 -11.68 14.97 -14.43
C ARG A 236 -10.87 15.09 -13.16
N PHE A 237 -9.96 14.13 -12.90
CA PHE A 237 -9.08 14.18 -11.74
C PHE A 237 -8.19 15.44 -11.74
N ARG A 238 -7.55 15.76 -12.86
CA ARG A 238 -6.69 16.95 -13.00
C ARG A 238 -7.46 18.25 -12.77
N LYS A 239 -8.70 18.37 -13.30
CA LYS A 239 -9.58 19.50 -13.03
C LYS A 239 -9.91 19.62 -11.53
N MET A 240 -10.24 18.53 -10.88
CA MET A 240 -10.51 18.50 -9.43
C MET A 240 -9.26 18.85 -8.63
N PHE A 241 -8.08 18.35 -9.02
CA PHE A 241 -6.82 18.66 -8.37
C PHE A 241 -6.50 20.16 -8.42
N LEU A 242 -6.68 20.78 -9.60
CA LEU A 242 -6.51 22.22 -9.76
C LEU A 242 -7.50 23.00 -8.87
N LYS A 243 -8.77 22.63 -8.87
CA LYS A 243 -9.79 23.23 -8.00
C LYS A 243 -9.40 23.15 -6.52
N LYS A 244 -8.96 21.98 -6.06
CA LYS A 244 -8.53 21.78 -4.65
C LYS A 244 -7.30 22.65 -4.31
N ARG A 245 -6.35 22.78 -5.24
CA ARG A 245 -5.17 23.64 -5.09
C ARG A 245 -5.55 25.11 -4.94
N ILE A 246 -6.47 25.61 -5.78
CA ILE A 246 -7.00 26.99 -5.71
C ILE A 246 -7.70 27.20 -4.37
N MET A 247 -8.61 26.29 -3.98
CA MET A 247 -9.33 26.39 -2.71
C MET A 247 -8.39 26.45 -1.49
N ARG A 248 -7.29 25.67 -1.51
CA ARG A 248 -6.27 25.72 -0.44
C ARG A 248 -5.58 27.08 -0.38
N LYS A 249 -5.20 27.65 -1.53
CA LYS A 249 -4.58 28.97 -1.59
C LYS A 249 -5.53 30.05 -1.07
N VAL A 250 -6.79 30.04 -1.49
CA VAL A 250 -7.83 30.98 -1.02
C VAL A 250 -7.99 30.87 0.50
N LYS A 251 -8.13 29.65 1.04
CA LYS A 251 -8.24 29.44 2.50
C LYS A 251 -7.01 29.95 3.26
N SER A 252 -5.79 29.77 2.72
CA SER A 252 -4.57 30.28 3.37
C SER A 252 -4.54 31.82 3.39
N ILE A 253 -4.98 32.46 2.32
CA ILE A 253 -5.08 33.93 2.25
C ILE A 253 -6.10 34.45 3.28
N ILE A 254 -7.31 33.89 3.30
CA ILE A 254 -8.35 34.27 4.28
C ILE A 254 -7.83 34.13 5.71
N LYS A 255 -7.10 33.04 6.03
CA LYS A 255 -6.54 32.82 7.37
C LYS A 255 -5.49 33.86 7.77
N ILE A 256 -4.78 34.46 6.80
CA ILE A 256 -3.83 35.54 7.07
C ILE A 256 -4.58 36.82 7.45
N PHE A 257 -5.67 37.12 6.73
CA PHE A 257 -6.48 38.32 6.98
C PHE A 257 -7.35 38.22 8.25
N SER A 258 -7.74 37.02 8.66
CA SER A 258 -8.53 36.81 9.89
C SER A 258 -7.70 36.79 11.18
N LYS A 259 -6.37 36.86 11.10
CA LYS A 259 -5.45 36.96 12.24
C LYS A 259 -4.94 38.36 12.49
N LYS A 260 -5.35 39.33 11.69
CA LYS A 260 -5.19 40.78 11.93
C LYS A 260 -6.47 41.34 12.50
#